data_381af436ff32d93c60a1138c672adcaa
#
_entry.id   381af436ff32d93c60a1138c672adcaa
#
_cell.length_a   1.000
_cell.length_b   1.000
_cell.length_c   1.000
_cell.angle_alpha   90.00
_cell.angle_beta   90.00
_cell.angle_gamma   90.00
#
_symmetry.space_group_name_H-M   'P 1'
#
loop_
_entity.id
_entity.type
_entity.pdbx_description
1 polymer ?
#
loop_
_entity_poly.entity_id
_entity_poly.type
_entity_poly.pdbx_seq_one_letter_code
_entity_poly.pdbx_strand_id
1 'polypeptide(L)'
;MASSSRSGRVVAVGLLLLGALAAGACRKGVSLIGRSAAPVQSRGDALFLAEAPAVVPDELDPEFDAMGIRRLYLAAASLSGGGQVRPFPPPPTPIRRPVVLVLMGEAGAASGLKGGQPELLGEAWASGVQKLVADAKGWAPVTGVHLHILPEPGDALALGKALSVLKSKLSGLTVSVTLRAGAPAETWKPLAGAADEALVFSFGRRPETGDVFVKEMSEEEAKGFPIPFRLLVVPGGYGVAGSGAKARRLADGEMDKLSEDRNLDFDFAAVLSSDPGSIYNFKPRAGYEKAANILSEDGGRARFDVLPFADVVRLVSASARWSAARLAGRVFLVDGVPRDGHLAGYPAIRALLTGKPWEPSLLVEPVEGKGRGGEVWLRVSNPGPTSSELSRFGNQVTIRLEGGVFTALGAGDFDRYEIFASARDMTQSAPFGRATVCRLFENFFASGESNEVGPIRVAGPRPRAFISYQLTLPDGRTLTGPETEVSIAPPPPPTPTPRAKGQPPIPKPKKR
;
A
#
# COMPACT_ATOMS: atom_id res chain seq x y z
N MET A 1 -48.20 -15.72 46.40
CA MET A 1 -49.14 -16.57 45.61
C MET A 1 -48.87 -16.40 44.14
N ALA A 2 -48.52 -17.50 43.52
CA ALA A 2 -48.57 -17.87 42.07
C ALA A 2 -48.05 -16.84 41.06
N SER A 3 -46.87 -16.91 40.48
CA SER A 3 -46.22 -17.92 39.61
C SER A 3 -47.03 -18.29 38.37
N SER A 4 -46.58 -17.92 37.22
CA SER A 4 -46.57 -18.87 36.12
C SER A 4 -45.62 -18.42 35.00
N SER A 5 -44.67 -19.26 34.76
CA SER A 5 -43.75 -19.41 33.67
C SER A 5 -44.41 -19.43 32.29
N ARG A 6 -43.81 -18.78 31.30
CA ARG A 6 -43.81 -19.18 29.89
C ARG A 6 -42.50 -18.78 29.25
N SER A 7 -41.53 -19.63 29.37
CA SER A 7 -40.35 -19.65 28.50
C SER A 7 -40.33 -21.01 27.79
N GLY A 8 -40.24 -21.02 26.51
CA GLY A 8 -40.02 -22.25 25.75
C GLY A 8 -40.75 -22.28 24.42
N ARG A 9 -40.07 -21.77 23.37
CA ARG A 9 -40.21 -22.19 21.96
C ARG A 9 -39.81 -21.06 21.02
N VAL A 10 -38.53 -20.78 20.90
CA VAL A 10 -37.94 -20.15 19.70
C VAL A 10 -36.42 -20.48 19.69
N VAL A 11 -36.05 -21.72 19.55
CA VAL A 11 -34.64 -22.12 19.30
C VAL A 11 -34.65 -23.41 18.45
N ALA A 12 -35.29 -23.42 17.31
CA ALA A 12 -35.25 -24.61 16.45
C ALA A 12 -35.32 -24.32 14.94
N VAL A 13 -35.11 -23.09 14.47
CA VAL A 13 -35.16 -22.78 13.02
C VAL A 13 -33.84 -22.16 12.50
N GLY A 14 -32.86 -21.89 13.36
CA GLY A 14 -31.59 -21.28 12.98
C GLY A 14 -30.48 -22.26 12.54
N LEU A 15 -30.67 -23.57 12.66
CA LEU A 15 -29.59 -24.57 12.48
C LEU A 15 -29.63 -25.36 11.16
N LEU A 16 -30.60 -25.14 10.30
CA LEU A 16 -30.78 -25.91 9.03
C LEU A 16 -30.34 -25.14 7.76
N LEU A 17 -29.88 -23.90 7.86
CA LEU A 17 -29.39 -23.12 6.70
C LEU A 17 -27.85 -23.02 6.60
N LEU A 18 -27.10 -23.55 7.56
CA LEU A 18 -25.63 -23.58 7.56
C LEU A 18 -25.06 -24.88 6.97
N GLY A 19 -25.86 -25.86 6.67
CA GLY A 19 -25.41 -27.17 6.17
C GLY A 19 -25.31 -27.33 4.67
N ALA A 20 -25.80 -26.39 3.86
CA ALA A 20 -25.88 -26.53 2.40
C ALA A 20 -24.82 -25.76 1.61
N LEU A 21 -23.91 -25.02 2.26
CA LEU A 21 -22.82 -24.25 1.61
C LEU A 21 -21.44 -24.89 1.74
N ALA A 22 -21.31 -26.02 2.40
CA ALA A 22 -20.02 -26.66 2.66
C ALA A 22 -19.57 -27.72 1.63
N ALA A 23 -20.36 -28.03 0.62
CA ALA A 23 -20.07 -29.15 -0.30
C ALA A 23 -19.54 -28.74 -1.69
N GLY A 24 -19.30 -27.45 -1.93
CA GLY A 24 -18.88 -26.94 -3.25
C GLY A 24 -17.51 -26.29 -3.31
N ALA A 25 -16.71 -26.24 -2.24
CA ALA A 25 -15.52 -25.40 -2.14
C ALA A 25 -14.18 -26.15 -2.07
N CYS A 26 -14.10 -27.34 -2.65
CA CYS A 26 -12.81 -28.02 -2.82
C CYS A 26 -12.26 -27.78 -4.23
N ARG A 27 -11.66 -26.63 -4.49
CA ARG A 27 -10.64 -26.37 -5.53
C ARG A 27 -10.30 -24.89 -5.82
N LYS A 28 -10.62 -23.96 -4.94
CA LYS A 28 -10.05 -22.58 -5.06
C LYS A 28 -9.69 -22.14 -3.65
N GLY A 29 -8.45 -21.72 -3.46
CA GLY A 29 -7.98 -21.19 -2.19
C GLY A 29 -9.00 -20.20 -1.62
N VAL A 30 -9.53 -20.51 -0.45
CA VAL A 30 -10.54 -19.69 0.21
C VAL A 30 -9.79 -18.49 0.79
N SER A 31 -9.75 -17.40 0.05
CA SER A 31 -9.46 -16.08 0.60
C SER A 31 -10.58 -15.73 1.58
N LEU A 32 -10.32 -15.79 2.87
CA LEU A 32 -11.30 -15.50 3.90
C LEU A 32 -11.12 -14.09 4.45
N ILE A 33 -12.08 -13.29 4.07
CA ILE A 33 -12.78 -12.25 4.83
C ILE A 33 -11.89 -11.13 5.35
N GLY A 34 -11.31 -10.34 4.43
CA GLY A 34 -11.12 -8.92 4.70
C GLY A 34 -12.50 -8.24 4.79
N ARG A 35 -12.69 -7.27 5.67
CA ARG A 35 -13.94 -6.52 5.75
C ARG A 35 -14.20 -5.85 4.39
N SER A 36 -15.18 -6.36 3.64
CA SER A 36 -15.73 -5.65 2.50
C SER A 36 -16.46 -4.43 3.03
N ALA A 37 -15.88 -3.26 2.83
CA ALA A 37 -16.62 -2.01 2.99
C ALA A 37 -17.62 -1.91 1.83
N ALA A 38 -18.79 -1.37 2.09
CA ALA A 38 -19.69 -1.00 0.98
C ALA A 38 -18.93 -0.03 0.05
N PRO A 39 -19.11 -0.15 -1.30
CA PRO A 39 -18.46 0.75 -2.23
C PRO A 39 -18.70 2.20 -1.84
N VAL A 40 -17.64 2.98 -1.70
CA VAL A 40 -17.76 4.40 -1.36
C VAL A 40 -18.24 5.15 -2.59
N GLN A 41 -19.36 5.85 -2.43
CA GLN A 41 -19.95 6.60 -3.55
C GLN A 41 -18.95 7.65 -4.06
N SER A 42 -18.55 7.53 -5.36
CA SER A 42 -17.66 8.48 -6.00
C SER A 42 -18.35 9.84 -6.17
N ARG A 43 -17.62 10.92 -5.87
CA ARG A 43 -18.02 12.31 -6.11
C ARG A 43 -17.20 12.97 -7.21
N GLY A 44 -16.82 12.21 -8.25
CA GLY A 44 -15.89 12.68 -9.29
C GLY A 44 -14.45 12.55 -8.86
N ASP A 45 -14.12 11.42 -8.24
CA ASP A 45 -12.78 11.11 -7.76
C ASP A 45 -11.74 11.05 -8.88
N ALA A 46 -10.48 11.27 -8.55
CA ALA A 46 -9.36 11.30 -9.47
C ALA A 46 -8.14 10.57 -8.89
N LEU A 47 -7.22 10.18 -9.75
CA LEU A 47 -5.88 9.72 -9.35
C LEU A 47 -4.85 10.82 -9.61
N PHE A 48 -3.88 10.94 -8.71
CA PHE A 48 -2.70 11.75 -8.90
C PHE A 48 -1.49 10.82 -9.01
N LEU A 49 -0.94 10.69 -10.22
CA LEU A 49 0.23 9.87 -10.51
C LEU A 49 1.47 10.75 -10.34
N ALA A 50 2.23 10.48 -9.27
CA ALA A 50 3.39 11.30 -8.89
C ALA A 50 4.68 10.86 -9.60
N GLU A 51 4.74 9.62 -10.12
CA GLU A 51 5.86 9.12 -10.90
C GLU A 51 5.89 9.75 -12.29
N ALA A 52 7.09 10.08 -12.78
CA ALA A 52 7.29 10.62 -14.12
C ALA A 52 8.43 9.88 -14.85
N PRO A 53 8.24 9.44 -16.10
CA PRO A 53 7.01 9.57 -16.88
C PRO A 53 5.90 8.64 -16.40
N ALA A 54 4.68 9.14 -16.31
CA ALA A 54 3.54 8.33 -15.91
C ALA A 54 3.25 7.23 -16.96
N VAL A 55 3.15 5.99 -16.50
CA VAL A 55 2.72 4.87 -17.34
C VAL A 55 1.27 4.53 -16.99
N VAL A 56 0.38 4.67 -17.96
CA VAL A 56 -1.05 4.38 -17.81
C VAL A 56 -1.45 3.37 -18.90
N PRO A 57 -1.44 2.07 -18.59
CA PRO A 57 -1.87 1.05 -19.53
C PRO A 57 -3.35 1.22 -19.93
N ASP A 58 -3.68 1.09 -21.23
CA ASP A 58 -5.04 1.22 -21.74
C ASP A 58 -6.01 0.21 -21.11
N GLU A 59 -5.54 -0.97 -20.74
CA GLU A 59 -6.33 -2.02 -20.09
C GLU A 59 -6.85 -1.62 -18.71
N LEU A 60 -6.33 -0.55 -18.10
CA LEU A 60 -6.83 -0.03 -16.82
C LEU A 60 -8.05 0.90 -16.96
N ASP A 61 -8.40 1.32 -18.16
CA ASP A 61 -9.56 2.19 -18.38
C ASP A 61 -10.87 1.63 -17.80
N PRO A 62 -11.20 0.32 -17.98
CA PRO A 62 -12.38 -0.26 -17.33
C PRO A 62 -12.28 -0.29 -15.80
N GLU A 63 -11.08 -0.44 -15.25
CA GLU A 63 -10.88 -0.37 -13.79
C GLU A 63 -11.11 1.03 -13.25
N PHE A 64 -10.61 2.05 -13.96
CA PHE A 64 -10.85 3.45 -13.60
C PHE A 64 -12.34 3.79 -13.64
N ASP A 65 -13.07 3.29 -14.63
CA ASP A 65 -14.53 3.47 -14.70
C ASP A 65 -15.24 2.78 -13.52
N ALA A 66 -14.83 1.57 -13.18
CA ALA A 66 -15.37 0.84 -12.03
C ALA A 66 -15.11 1.55 -10.69
N MET A 67 -13.97 2.25 -10.56
CA MET A 67 -13.63 3.09 -9.42
C MET A 67 -14.31 4.46 -9.44
N GLY A 68 -14.95 4.86 -10.54
CA GLY A 68 -15.51 6.19 -10.73
C GLY A 68 -14.47 7.29 -10.96
N ILE A 69 -13.24 6.92 -11.37
CA ILE A 69 -12.16 7.85 -11.68
C ILE A 69 -12.44 8.53 -13.03
N ARG A 70 -12.59 9.86 -13.04
CA ARG A 70 -12.97 10.62 -14.24
C ARG A 70 -11.84 11.43 -14.84
N ARG A 71 -10.80 11.74 -14.09
CA ARG A 71 -9.61 12.49 -14.54
C ARG A 71 -8.35 12.00 -13.84
N LEU A 72 -7.22 12.28 -14.47
CA LEU A 72 -5.89 11.99 -13.93
C LEU A 72 -5.14 13.29 -13.69
N TYR A 73 -4.44 13.40 -12.57
CA TYR A 73 -3.42 14.40 -12.29
C TYR A 73 -2.07 13.74 -12.56
N LEU A 74 -1.29 14.26 -13.50
CA LEU A 74 -0.03 13.65 -13.94
C LEU A 74 1.13 14.59 -13.65
N ALA A 75 2.15 14.11 -12.94
CA ALA A 75 3.42 14.84 -12.81
C ALA A 75 4.02 15.07 -14.22
N ALA A 76 4.02 16.32 -14.66
CA ALA A 76 4.40 16.69 -16.03
C ALA A 76 5.64 17.60 -16.08
N ALA A 77 5.96 18.28 -14.99
CA ALA A 77 7.12 19.16 -14.88
C ALA A 77 7.53 19.37 -13.44
N SER A 78 8.79 19.76 -13.20
CA SER A 78 9.18 20.39 -11.95
C SER A 78 9.04 21.91 -12.01
N LEU A 79 8.83 22.54 -10.84
CA LEU A 79 8.65 23.97 -10.67
C LEU A 79 9.62 24.48 -9.61
N SER A 80 10.55 25.38 -10.01
CA SER A 80 11.50 25.99 -9.08
C SER A 80 10.93 27.21 -8.36
N GLY A 81 11.57 27.66 -7.28
CA GLY A 81 11.22 28.89 -6.57
C GLY A 81 11.35 30.16 -7.41
N GLY A 82 12.18 30.15 -8.47
CA GLY A 82 12.29 31.24 -9.45
C GLY A 82 11.26 31.18 -10.58
N GLY A 83 10.29 30.28 -10.52
CA GLY A 83 9.23 30.16 -11.51
C GLY A 83 9.58 29.36 -12.76
N GLN A 84 10.74 28.75 -12.83
CA GLN A 84 11.12 27.91 -13.98
C GLN A 84 10.32 26.61 -13.99
N VAL A 85 9.72 26.30 -15.13
CA VAL A 85 9.04 25.04 -15.42
C VAL A 85 9.97 24.15 -16.24
N ARG A 86 10.32 22.97 -15.71
CA ARG A 86 11.18 21.99 -16.39
C ARG A 86 10.36 20.75 -16.70
N PRO A 87 10.00 20.52 -17.97
CA PRO A 87 9.18 19.37 -18.36
C PRO A 87 9.85 18.04 -18.00
N PHE A 88 9.07 17.09 -17.56
CA PHE A 88 9.43 15.68 -17.48
C PHE A 88 9.24 15.01 -18.87
N PRO A 89 9.86 13.86 -19.10
CA PRO A 89 9.58 13.08 -20.31
C PRO A 89 8.09 12.80 -20.46
N PRO A 90 7.54 12.84 -21.68
CA PRO A 90 6.14 12.50 -21.91
C PRO A 90 5.88 11.02 -21.60
N PRO A 91 4.62 10.65 -21.32
CA PRO A 91 4.22 9.25 -21.19
C PRO A 91 4.60 8.45 -22.45
N PRO A 92 5.03 7.19 -22.30
CA PRO A 92 5.42 6.35 -23.43
C PRO A 92 4.24 6.00 -24.35
N THR A 93 3.00 6.08 -23.81
CA THR A 93 1.76 5.85 -24.56
C THR A 93 0.81 7.02 -24.36
N PRO A 94 0.03 7.40 -25.41
CA PRO A 94 -0.97 8.45 -25.28
C PRO A 94 -2.04 8.09 -24.26
N ILE A 95 -2.44 9.08 -23.47
CA ILE A 95 -3.48 8.93 -22.45
C ILE A 95 -4.80 9.42 -23.00
N ARG A 96 -5.86 8.62 -22.87
CA ARG A 96 -7.18 8.96 -23.44
C ARG A 96 -8.08 9.73 -22.46
N ARG A 97 -7.84 9.61 -21.17
CA ARG A 97 -8.63 10.28 -20.14
C ARG A 97 -8.28 11.75 -20.01
N PRO A 98 -9.22 12.60 -19.54
CA PRO A 98 -8.94 13.98 -19.21
C PRO A 98 -7.79 14.10 -18.21
N VAL A 99 -6.80 14.92 -18.52
CA VAL A 99 -5.58 15.10 -17.76
C VAL A 99 -5.48 16.52 -17.21
N VAL A 100 -5.07 16.63 -15.95
CA VAL A 100 -4.55 17.84 -15.34
C VAL A 100 -3.04 17.69 -15.22
N LEU A 101 -2.29 18.58 -15.86
CA LEU A 101 -0.83 18.59 -15.80
C LEU A 101 -0.37 19.12 -14.44
N VAL A 102 0.44 18.36 -13.73
CA VAL A 102 0.93 18.75 -12.40
C VAL A 102 2.36 19.27 -12.52
N LEU A 103 2.57 20.46 -11.99
CA LEU A 103 3.87 21.04 -11.76
C LEU A 103 4.30 20.72 -10.32
N MET A 104 5.25 19.82 -10.18
CA MET A 104 5.78 19.36 -8.89
C MET A 104 6.75 20.41 -8.36
N GLY A 105 6.40 21.05 -7.23
CA GLY A 105 7.27 22.05 -6.61
C GLY A 105 8.58 21.43 -6.11
N GLU A 106 9.72 21.94 -6.57
CA GLU A 106 11.03 21.63 -5.99
C GLU A 106 11.13 22.17 -4.56
N ALA A 107 12.12 21.72 -3.81
CA ALA A 107 12.38 22.26 -2.47
C ALA A 107 12.52 23.79 -2.54
N GLY A 108 11.69 24.51 -1.78
CA GLY A 108 11.64 25.97 -1.83
C GLY A 108 10.81 26.59 -2.97
N ALA A 109 10.06 25.80 -3.75
CA ALA A 109 9.20 26.35 -4.83
C ALA A 109 8.26 27.46 -4.34
N ALA A 110 7.70 27.31 -3.13
CA ALA A 110 6.87 28.34 -2.50
C ALA A 110 7.65 29.60 -2.06
N SER A 111 8.98 29.54 -1.95
CA SER A 111 9.78 30.70 -1.52
C SER A 111 9.71 31.88 -2.49
N GLY A 112 9.46 31.61 -3.78
CA GLY A 112 9.24 32.66 -4.79
C GLY A 112 8.08 33.60 -4.46
N LEU A 113 7.08 33.11 -3.69
CA LEU A 113 5.95 33.93 -3.22
C LEU A 113 6.38 35.03 -2.23
N LYS A 114 7.50 34.82 -1.53
CA LYS A 114 8.06 35.76 -0.54
C LYS A 114 8.91 36.86 -1.19
N GLY A 115 9.21 36.75 -2.48
CA GLY A 115 10.08 37.70 -3.22
C GLY A 115 9.46 39.04 -3.56
N GLY A 116 8.22 39.33 -3.15
CA GLY A 116 7.57 40.63 -3.30
C GLY A 116 7.06 40.97 -4.72
N GLN A 117 7.21 40.07 -5.68
CA GLN A 117 6.78 40.27 -7.09
C GLN A 117 5.94 39.09 -7.59
N PRO A 118 4.77 38.83 -6.96
CA PRO A 118 3.99 37.64 -7.29
C PRO A 118 3.43 37.65 -8.73
N GLU A 119 3.18 38.83 -9.30
CA GLU A 119 2.69 38.96 -10.67
C GLU A 119 3.75 38.50 -11.68
N LEU A 120 5.03 38.88 -11.51
CA LEU A 120 6.12 38.40 -12.35
C LEU A 120 6.34 36.89 -12.21
N LEU A 121 6.19 36.36 -11.02
CA LEU A 121 6.22 34.91 -10.79
C LEU A 121 5.08 34.22 -11.55
N GLY A 122 3.89 34.78 -11.53
CA GLY A 122 2.74 34.28 -12.30
C GLY A 122 2.97 34.29 -13.81
N GLU A 123 3.66 35.32 -14.35
CA GLU A 123 4.05 35.39 -15.77
C GLU A 123 5.10 34.34 -16.13
N ALA A 124 6.11 34.14 -15.27
CA ALA A 124 7.11 33.09 -15.46
C ALA A 124 6.47 31.69 -15.51
N TRP A 125 5.56 31.42 -14.58
CA TRP A 125 4.76 30.18 -14.60
C TRP A 125 3.97 30.04 -15.89
N ALA A 126 3.26 31.10 -16.30
CA ALA A 126 2.42 31.08 -17.48
C ALA A 126 3.19 30.75 -18.76
N SER A 127 4.36 31.36 -18.93
CA SER A 127 5.23 31.12 -20.10
C SER A 127 5.65 29.65 -20.19
N GLY A 128 6.13 29.07 -19.08
CA GLY A 128 6.53 27.65 -19.03
C GLY A 128 5.37 26.69 -19.23
N VAL A 129 4.23 27.00 -18.60
CA VAL A 129 3.01 26.18 -18.67
C VAL A 129 2.40 26.20 -20.07
N GLN A 130 2.34 27.34 -20.75
CA GLN A 130 1.82 27.40 -22.13
C GLN A 130 2.59 26.48 -23.06
N LYS A 131 3.92 26.44 -22.96
CA LYS A 131 4.74 25.50 -23.72
C LYS A 131 4.43 24.04 -23.34
N LEU A 132 4.40 23.73 -22.05
CA LEU A 132 4.09 22.39 -21.56
C LEU A 132 2.72 21.90 -22.05
N VAL A 133 1.69 22.75 -22.01
CA VAL A 133 0.34 22.42 -22.50
C VAL A 133 0.33 22.20 -24.01
N ALA A 134 1.10 23.02 -24.77
CA ALA A 134 1.19 22.82 -26.21
C ALA A 134 1.83 21.48 -26.56
N ASP A 135 2.90 21.11 -25.87
CA ASP A 135 3.60 19.84 -26.05
C ASP A 135 2.70 18.64 -25.64
N ALA A 136 1.92 18.81 -24.56
CA ALA A 136 1.07 17.75 -24.02
C ALA A 136 -0.15 17.41 -24.91
N LYS A 137 -0.61 18.32 -25.78
CA LYS A 137 -1.72 18.05 -26.70
C LYS A 137 -1.46 16.86 -27.63
N GLY A 138 -0.21 16.50 -27.86
CA GLY A 138 0.17 15.36 -28.67
C GLY A 138 -0.07 13.99 -28.01
N TRP A 139 -0.23 13.97 -26.68
CA TRP A 139 -0.32 12.70 -25.94
C TRP A 139 -1.44 12.64 -24.88
N ALA A 140 -2.14 13.75 -24.58
CA ALA A 140 -3.28 13.73 -23.65
C ALA A 140 -4.31 14.83 -23.91
N PRO A 141 -5.60 14.60 -23.58
CA PRO A 141 -6.63 15.64 -23.55
C PRO A 141 -6.46 16.49 -22.28
N VAL A 142 -5.65 17.55 -22.36
CA VAL A 142 -5.36 18.45 -21.22
C VAL A 142 -6.58 19.29 -20.89
N THR A 143 -7.06 19.21 -19.64
CA THR A 143 -8.20 19.96 -19.12
C THR A 143 -7.84 20.98 -18.06
N GLY A 144 -6.61 20.93 -17.53
CA GLY A 144 -6.18 21.86 -16.51
C GLY A 144 -4.71 21.73 -16.16
N VAL A 145 -4.29 22.62 -15.27
CA VAL A 145 -2.95 22.69 -14.69
C VAL A 145 -3.05 22.77 -13.17
N HIS A 146 -2.20 22.04 -12.50
CA HIS A 146 -2.13 21.99 -11.04
C HIS A 146 -0.73 22.33 -10.54
N LEU A 147 -0.64 23.28 -9.61
CA LEU A 147 0.59 23.60 -8.93
C LEU A 147 0.67 22.83 -7.62
N HIS A 148 1.48 21.79 -7.58
CA HIS A 148 1.76 21.04 -6.37
C HIS A 148 2.89 21.69 -5.57
N ILE A 149 2.60 22.89 -5.07
CA ILE A 149 3.42 23.65 -4.14
C ILE A 149 2.68 23.73 -2.82
N LEU A 150 3.31 23.65 -1.69
CA LEU A 150 2.68 23.70 -0.38
C LEU A 150 2.94 25.09 0.25
N PRO A 151 2.17 26.13 -0.14
CA PRO A 151 2.34 27.48 0.37
C PRO A 151 2.03 27.55 1.86
N GLU A 152 2.72 28.43 2.56
CA GLU A 152 2.33 28.76 3.94
C GLU A 152 1.07 29.65 3.95
N PRO A 153 0.28 29.60 5.03
CA PRO A 153 -0.92 30.46 5.15
C PRO A 153 -0.65 31.94 4.89
N GLY A 154 0.50 32.47 5.31
CA GLY A 154 0.91 33.86 5.08
C GLY A 154 1.16 34.21 3.62
N ASP A 155 1.36 33.24 2.75
CA ASP A 155 1.63 33.46 1.33
C ASP A 155 0.35 33.53 0.47
N ALA A 156 -0.84 33.37 1.06
CA ALA A 156 -2.11 33.25 0.33
C ALA A 156 -2.43 34.42 -0.58
N LEU A 157 -2.12 35.67 -0.15
CA LEU A 157 -2.35 36.87 -0.97
C LEU A 157 -1.41 36.91 -2.18
N ALA A 158 -0.12 36.63 -1.97
CA ALA A 158 0.87 36.59 -3.06
C ALA A 158 0.55 35.47 -4.04
N LEU A 159 0.18 34.29 -3.54
CA LEU A 159 -0.28 33.16 -4.35
C LEU A 159 -1.50 33.54 -5.19
N GLY A 160 -2.51 34.19 -4.59
CA GLY A 160 -3.71 34.63 -5.31
C GLY A 160 -3.37 35.55 -6.49
N LYS A 161 -2.45 36.49 -6.32
CA LYS A 161 -1.98 37.38 -7.39
C LYS A 161 -1.27 36.61 -8.50
N ALA A 162 -0.32 35.72 -8.15
CA ALA A 162 0.40 34.91 -9.14
C ALA A 162 -0.55 34.00 -9.92
N LEU A 163 -1.50 33.34 -9.24
CA LEU A 163 -2.50 32.47 -9.88
C LEU A 163 -3.45 33.26 -10.79
N SER A 164 -3.82 34.49 -10.44
CA SER A 164 -4.66 35.34 -11.28
C SER A 164 -3.98 35.65 -12.61
N VAL A 165 -2.68 35.93 -12.61
CA VAL A 165 -1.89 36.13 -13.83
C VAL A 165 -1.81 34.84 -14.62
N LEU A 166 -1.44 33.71 -13.98
CA LEU A 166 -1.38 32.43 -14.66
C LEU A 166 -2.73 32.08 -15.32
N LYS A 167 -3.81 32.20 -14.59
CA LYS A 167 -5.17 31.89 -15.07
C LYS A 167 -5.57 32.76 -16.26
N SER A 168 -5.24 34.05 -16.25
CA SER A 168 -5.53 34.96 -17.36
C SER A 168 -4.87 34.57 -18.67
N LYS A 169 -3.74 33.82 -18.61
CA LYS A 169 -2.98 33.35 -19.77
C LYS A 169 -3.36 31.94 -20.24
N LEU A 170 -4.17 31.21 -19.46
CA LEU A 170 -4.53 29.81 -19.70
C LEU A 170 -6.05 29.68 -19.95
N SER A 171 -6.54 30.39 -20.98
CA SER A 171 -7.96 30.34 -21.32
C SER A 171 -8.45 28.90 -21.60
N GLY A 172 -9.57 28.52 -21.04
CA GLY A 172 -10.21 27.21 -21.23
C GLY A 172 -9.61 26.08 -20.41
N LEU A 173 -8.57 26.32 -19.57
CA LEU A 173 -8.00 25.33 -18.67
C LEU A 173 -8.34 25.67 -17.23
N THR A 174 -8.60 24.64 -16.41
CA THR A 174 -8.71 24.81 -14.96
C THR A 174 -7.36 25.03 -14.33
N VAL A 175 -7.26 25.98 -13.40
CA VAL A 175 -6.04 26.23 -12.61
C VAL A 175 -6.30 25.83 -11.18
N SER A 176 -5.48 24.92 -10.66
CA SER A 176 -5.63 24.43 -9.28
C SER A 176 -4.29 24.42 -8.53
N VAL A 177 -4.34 24.38 -7.20
CA VAL A 177 -3.18 24.43 -6.31
C VAL A 177 -3.35 23.50 -5.13
N THR A 178 -2.26 22.93 -4.62
CA THR A 178 -2.28 22.16 -3.36
C THR A 178 -2.21 23.09 -2.16
N LEU A 179 -3.10 22.85 -1.20
CA LEU A 179 -3.14 23.55 0.09
C LEU A 179 -3.07 22.55 1.24
N ARG A 180 -2.57 22.97 2.39
CA ARG A 180 -2.56 22.15 3.60
C ARG A 180 -3.88 22.29 4.35
N ALA A 181 -4.39 21.17 4.89
CA ALA A 181 -5.47 21.20 5.88
C ALA A 181 -4.99 21.88 7.18
N GLY A 182 -5.93 22.47 7.91
CA GLY A 182 -5.68 23.01 9.25
C GLY A 182 -5.39 24.49 9.35
N ALA A 183 -5.21 25.19 8.24
CA ALA A 183 -5.30 26.64 8.25
C ALA A 183 -6.78 27.06 8.25
N PRO A 184 -7.17 28.12 8.99
CA PRO A 184 -8.52 28.65 8.92
C PRO A 184 -8.95 28.91 7.48
N ALA A 185 -10.17 28.57 7.12
CA ALA A 185 -10.71 28.73 5.76
C ALA A 185 -10.57 30.16 5.22
N GLU A 186 -10.73 31.15 6.10
CA GLU A 186 -10.56 32.58 5.81
C GLU A 186 -9.20 32.94 5.20
N THR A 187 -8.16 32.22 5.61
CA THR A 187 -6.79 32.39 5.09
C THR A 187 -6.71 32.24 3.56
N TRP A 188 -7.56 31.39 3.01
CA TRP A 188 -7.54 31.06 1.57
C TRP A 188 -8.51 31.91 0.74
N LYS A 189 -9.21 32.89 1.35
CA LYS A 189 -10.08 33.82 0.62
C LYS A 189 -9.42 34.54 -0.56
N PRO A 190 -8.12 34.95 -0.50
CA PRO A 190 -7.45 35.57 -1.64
C PRO A 190 -7.38 34.69 -2.89
N LEU A 191 -7.60 33.39 -2.76
CA LEU A 191 -7.62 32.45 -3.90
C LEU A 191 -8.98 32.43 -4.63
N ALA A 192 -10.02 33.02 -4.04
CA ALA A 192 -11.33 33.08 -4.68
C ALA A 192 -11.26 33.89 -6.00
N GLY A 193 -11.62 33.22 -7.11
CA GLY A 193 -11.48 33.76 -8.47
C GLY A 193 -10.09 33.61 -9.09
N ALA A 194 -9.02 33.48 -8.30
CA ALA A 194 -7.67 33.26 -8.78
C ALA A 194 -7.38 31.79 -9.12
N ALA A 195 -7.92 30.86 -8.34
CA ALA A 195 -7.90 29.43 -8.62
C ALA A 195 -9.32 28.93 -8.88
N ASP A 196 -9.46 27.90 -9.72
CA ASP A 196 -10.73 27.23 -9.98
C ASP A 196 -11.01 26.14 -8.95
N GLU A 197 -9.96 25.51 -8.43
CA GLU A 197 -10.05 24.39 -7.51
C GLU A 197 -8.79 24.32 -6.62
N ALA A 198 -8.92 23.80 -5.41
CA ALA A 198 -7.79 23.42 -4.57
C ALA A 198 -7.74 21.90 -4.35
N LEU A 199 -6.55 21.32 -4.28
CA LEU A 199 -6.33 20.03 -3.65
C LEU A 199 -5.92 20.26 -2.20
N VAL A 200 -6.76 19.86 -1.25
CA VAL A 200 -6.48 20.06 0.17
C VAL A 200 -5.77 18.82 0.70
N PHE A 201 -4.46 18.95 0.93
CA PHE A 201 -3.62 17.90 1.42
C PHE A 201 -3.90 17.62 2.90
N SER A 202 -4.36 16.40 3.19
CA SER A 202 -4.78 15.99 4.54
C SER A 202 -3.63 15.63 5.47
N PHE A 203 -2.38 15.61 4.96
CA PHE A 203 -1.20 15.37 5.76
C PHE A 203 -0.55 16.69 6.18
N GLY A 204 -0.04 16.73 7.41
CA GLY A 204 0.73 17.85 7.93
C GLY A 204 1.92 17.35 8.75
N ARG A 205 2.95 18.21 8.93
CA ARG A 205 4.00 17.97 9.91
C ARG A 205 3.59 18.62 11.23
N ARG A 206 3.87 17.96 12.34
CA ARG A 206 3.83 18.59 13.64
C ARG A 206 5.02 19.55 13.74
N PRO A 207 4.79 20.84 14.06
CA PRO A 207 5.87 21.82 14.14
C PRO A 207 6.94 21.42 15.18
N GLU A 208 6.52 20.81 16.29
CA GLU A 208 7.36 20.51 17.43
C GLU A 208 8.24 19.28 17.22
N THR A 209 7.74 18.27 16.53
CA THR A 209 8.44 17.00 16.34
C THR A 209 8.96 16.80 14.92
N GLY A 210 8.45 17.58 13.98
CA GLY A 210 8.72 17.39 12.55
C GLY A 210 8.06 16.15 11.95
N ASP A 211 7.23 15.45 12.71
CA ASP A 211 6.57 14.22 12.30
C ASP A 211 5.46 14.49 11.29
N VAL A 212 5.32 13.60 10.33
CA VAL A 212 4.19 13.61 9.40
C VAL A 212 2.99 12.97 10.10
N PHE A 213 1.86 13.64 10.09
CA PHE A 213 0.61 13.10 10.62
C PHE A 213 -0.53 13.38 9.65
N VAL A 214 -1.54 12.56 9.68
CA VAL A 214 -2.79 12.86 8.99
C VAL A 214 -3.58 13.83 9.83
N LYS A 215 -3.83 15.02 9.30
CA LYS A 215 -4.86 15.87 9.82
C LYS A 215 -6.13 15.63 9.01
N GLU A 216 -7.11 15.04 9.65
CA GLU A 216 -8.44 14.95 9.05
C GLU A 216 -9.04 16.34 8.96
N MET A 217 -9.41 16.74 7.75
CA MET A 217 -10.31 17.88 7.58
C MET A 217 -11.67 17.50 8.17
N SER A 218 -12.22 18.34 9.02
CA SER A 218 -13.58 18.16 9.52
C SER A 218 -14.62 18.64 8.49
N GLU A 219 -15.87 18.19 8.64
CA GLU A 219 -16.96 18.68 7.79
C GLU A 219 -17.19 20.19 7.96
N GLU A 220 -16.99 20.73 9.17
CA GLU A 220 -17.14 22.17 9.44
C GLU A 220 -16.06 22.98 8.71
N GLU A 221 -14.80 22.53 8.72
CA GLU A 221 -13.74 23.16 7.92
C GLU A 221 -14.06 23.09 6.41
N ALA A 222 -14.61 21.97 5.95
CA ALA A 222 -15.00 21.77 4.56
C ALA A 222 -16.14 22.72 4.13
N LYS A 223 -17.14 22.97 4.97
CA LYS A 223 -18.23 23.90 4.72
C LYS A 223 -17.75 25.35 4.55
N GLY A 224 -16.75 25.75 5.34
CA GLY A 224 -16.18 27.10 5.33
C GLY A 224 -15.20 27.37 4.19
N PHE A 225 -14.81 26.36 3.39
CA PHE A 225 -13.75 26.54 2.40
C PHE A 225 -14.16 27.52 1.28
N PRO A 226 -13.30 28.51 0.90
CA PRO A 226 -13.72 29.65 0.07
C PRO A 226 -13.81 29.35 -1.43
N ILE A 227 -13.18 28.27 -1.90
CA ILE A 227 -13.15 27.85 -3.32
C ILE A 227 -13.55 26.37 -3.44
N PRO A 228 -13.95 25.89 -4.63
CA PRO A 228 -14.11 24.47 -4.88
C PRO A 228 -12.82 23.71 -4.51
N PHE A 229 -12.96 22.56 -3.89
CA PHE A 229 -11.79 21.78 -3.47
C PHE A 229 -12.03 20.28 -3.58
N ARG A 230 -10.92 19.53 -3.61
CA ARG A 230 -10.88 18.07 -3.46
C ARG A 230 -9.97 17.72 -2.29
N LEU A 231 -10.31 16.64 -1.61
CA LEU A 231 -9.39 16.08 -0.62
C LEU A 231 -8.26 15.34 -1.35
N LEU A 232 -7.03 15.77 -1.12
CA LEU A 232 -5.84 15.01 -1.55
C LEU A 232 -5.54 13.96 -0.49
N VAL A 233 -5.79 12.70 -0.85
CA VAL A 233 -5.62 11.54 0.01
C VAL A 233 -4.32 10.83 -0.38
N VAL A 234 -3.41 10.65 0.58
CA VAL A 234 -2.19 9.87 0.38
C VAL A 234 -2.35 8.57 1.16
N PRO A 235 -2.49 7.44 0.47
CA PRO A 235 -2.70 6.15 1.14
C PRO A 235 -1.39 5.63 1.76
N GLY A 236 -1.50 5.00 2.93
CA GLY A 236 -0.49 4.13 3.52
C GLY A 236 0.85 4.74 3.95
N GLY A 237 1.14 5.97 3.58
CA GLY A 237 2.43 6.59 3.89
C GLY A 237 3.52 6.35 2.85
N TYR A 238 4.76 6.62 3.22
CA TYR A 238 5.92 6.48 2.32
C TYR A 238 7.23 6.36 3.07
N GLY A 239 8.23 5.79 2.40
CA GLY A 239 9.61 5.71 2.88
C GLY A 239 10.52 6.76 2.24
N VAL A 240 11.48 7.26 3.00
CA VAL A 240 12.53 8.17 2.53
C VAL A 240 13.87 7.76 3.11
N ALA A 241 14.90 7.62 2.25
CA ALA A 241 16.29 7.50 2.67
C ALA A 241 17.02 8.83 2.46
N GLY A 242 17.92 9.17 3.37
CA GLY A 242 18.70 10.40 3.31
C GLY A 242 17.97 11.63 3.82
N SER A 243 18.50 12.80 3.51
CA SER A 243 17.95 14.08 3.97
C SER A 243 18.19 15.21 2.94
N GLY A 244 17.32 16.22 2.97
CA GLY A 244 17.43 17.40 2.13
C GLY A 244 17.37 17.08 0.64
N ALA A 245 18.26 17.69 -0.16
CA ALA A 245 18.28 17.53 -1.61
C ALA A 245 18.72 16.13 -2.11
N LYS A 246 19.25 15.30 -1.21
CA LYS A 246 19.65 13.91 -1.49
C LYS A 246 18.61 12.90 -1.03
N ALA A 247 17.47 13.36 -0.53
CA ALA A 247 16.42 12.45 -0.07
C ALA A 247 15.90 11.63 -1.25
N ARG A 248 15.89 10.31 -1.08
CA ARG A 248 15.38 9.33 -2.04
C ARG A 248 14.14 8.66 -1.49
N ARG A 249 13.12 8.50 -2.30
CA ARG A 249 11.93 7.75 -1.94
C ARG A 249 12.25 6.25 -1.94
N LEU A 250 11.65 5.53 -0.99
CA LEU A 250 11.80 4.09 -0.81
C LEU A 250 10.46 3.40 -1.13
N ALA A 251 10.55 2.27 -1.83
CA ALA A 251 9.41 1.39 -2.06
C ALA A 251 9.14 0.49 -0.84
N ASP A 252 7.96 -0.12 -0.79
CA ASP A 252 7.55 -1.02 0.30
C ASP A 252 8.52 -2.18 0.51
N GLY A 253 8.94 -2.86 -0.56
CA GLY A 253 9.90 -3.95 -0.46
C GLY A 253 11.31 -3.53 0.00
N GLU A 254 11.63 -2.23 0.02
CA GLU A 254 12.87 -1.73 0.63
C GLU A 254 12.75 -1.65 2.15
N MET A 255 11.53 -1.47 2.69
CA MET A 255 11.28 -1.55 4.14
C MET A 255 11.60 -2.95 4.66
N ASP A 256 11.19 -3.98 3.94
CA ASP A 256 11.48 -5.37 4.24
C ASP A 256 12.99 -5.63 4.28
N LYS A 257 13.69 -5.31 3.19
CA LYS A 257 15.16 -5.43 3.10
C LYS A 257 15.92 -4.68 4.21
N LEU A 258 15.42 -3.50 4.61
CA LEU A 258 16.01 -2.75 5.70
C LEU A 258 15.74 -3.41 7.06
N SER A 259 14.60 -4.05 7.23
CA SER A 259 14.25 -4.76 8.47
C SER A 259 15.08 -6.03 8.69
N GLU A 260 15.49 -6.68 7.61
CA GLU A 260 16.32 -7.88 7.61
C GLU A 260 17.83 -7.58 7.74
N ASP A 261 18.28 -6.37 7.39
CA ASP A 261 19.71 -6.03 7.44
C ASP A 261 20.23 -6.00 8.86
N ARG A 262 21.03 -7.00 9.20
CA ARG A 262 21.65 -7.18 10.53
C ARG A 262 22.59 -6.05 10.93
N ASN A 263 23.05 -5.23 9.98
CA ASN A 263 23.89 -4.07 10.22
C ASN A 263 23.08 -2.81 10.56
N LEU A 264 21.75 -2.90 10.48
CA LEU A 264 20.85 -1.82 10.82
C LEU A 264 20.18 -2.05 12.16
N ASP A 265 19.97 -0.97 12.89
CA ASP A 265 19.01 -0.88 13.97
C ASP A 265 17.79 -0.13 13.47
N PHE A 266 16.63 -0.52 13.94
CA PHE A 266 15.45 0.28 13.76
C PHE A 266 14.82 0.66 15.11
N ASP A 267 14.27 1.87 15.14
CA ASP A 267 13.71 2.44 16.35
C ASP A 267 12.26 2.01 16.50
N PHE A 268 12.01 1.16 17.51
CA PHE A 268 10.66 0.71 17.87
C PHE A 268 9.90 1.71 18.74
N ALA A 269 10.55 2.72 19.28
CA ALA A 269 9.88 3.65 20.19
C ALA A 269 8.77 4.45 19.48
N ALA A 270 8.88 4.63 18.17
CA ALA A 270 7.85 5.28 17.37
C ALA A 270 6.54 4.46 17.25
N VAL A 271 6.61 3.14 17.40
CA VAL A 271 5.45 2.23 17.34
C VAL A 271 4.50 2.38 18.52
N LEU A 272 5.00 2.91 19.62
CA LEU A 272 4.25 3.06 20.88
C LEU A 272 3.60 4.44 21.04
N SER A 273 3.75 5.34 20.07
CA SER A 273 3.14 6.66 20.15
C SER A 273 1.63 6.56 19.93
N SER A 274 0.86 7.32 20.71
CA SER A 274 -0.60 7.43 20.61
C SER A 274 -1.09 8.15 19.35
N ASP A 275 -0.19 8.47 18.44
CA ASP A 275 -0.48 9.22 17.24
C ASP A 275 -0.95 8.31 16.09
N PRO A 276 -1.86 8.80 15.23
CA PRO A 276 -2.25 8.06 14.05
C PRO A 276 -1.05 7.93 13.11
N GLY A 277 -0.63 6.69 12.86
CA GLY A 277 0.53 6.36 12.04
C GLY A 277 1.74 5.91 12.86
N SER A 278 2.52 5.03 12.25
CA SER A 278 3.76 4.50 12.80
C SER A 278 4.95 5.10 12.05
N ILE A 279 6.01 5.40 12.79
CA ILE A 279 7.25 5.93 12.22
C ILE A 279 8.36 4.92 12.51
N TYR A 280 8.99 4.45 11.46
CA TYR A 280 10.15 3.56 11.54
C TYR A 280 11.39 4.30 11.09
N ASN A 281 12.39 4.37 11.96
CA ASN A 281 13.69 4.96 11.65
C ASN A 281 14.72 3.85 11.60
N PHE A 282 15.39 3.69 10.48
CA PHE A 282 16.51 2.78 10.28
C PHE A 282 17.81 3.56 10.30
N LYS A 283 18.80 3.04 11.00
CA LYS A 283 20.14 3.62 11.07
C LYS A 283 21.20 2.51 11.16
N PRO A 284 22.42 2.71 10.65
CA PRO A 284 23.50 1.77 10.86
C PRO A 284 23.79 1.56 12.35
N ARG A 285 24.09 0.32 12.72
CA ARG A 285 24.67 0.03 14.05
C ARG A 285 26.02 0.68 14.20
N ALA A 286 26.36 1.06 15.41
CA ALA A 286 27.67 1.62 15.71
C ALA A 286 28.81 0.68 15.23
N GLY A 287 29.70 1.20 14.39
CA GLY A 287 30.78 0.44 13.79
C GLY A 287 30.46 -0.25 12.45
N TYR A 288 29.21 -0.17 11.99
CA TYR A 288 28.75 -0.77 10.71
C TYR A 288 28.33 0.26 9.66
N GLU A 289 28.68 1.54 9.83
CA GLU A 289 28.25 2.63 8.96
C GLU A 289 28.66 2.42 7.48
N LYS A 290 29.77 1.70 7.25
CA LYS A 290 30.25 1.37 5.88
C LYS A 290 29.66 0.09 5.30
N ALA A 291 29.09 -0.77 6.15
CA ALA A 291 28.55 -2.06 5.73
C ALA A 291 27.06 -1.97 5.36
N ALA A 292 26.38 -0.92 5.78
CA ALA A 292 24.97 -0.69 5.48
C ALA A 292 24.81 -0.13 4.05
N ASN A 293 25.14 -0.95 3.04
CA ASN A 293 25.20 -0.56 1.63
C ASN A 293 23.95 0.13 1.10
N ILE A 294 22.75 -0.22 1.59
CA ILE A 294 21.48 0.37 1.18
C ILE A 294 21.38 1.85 1.58
N LEU A 295 22.01 2.23 2.71
CA LEU A 295 21.93 3.59 3.26
C LEU A 295 23.22 4.40 3.11
N SER A 296 24.31 3.80 2.62
CA SER A 296 25.63 4.45 2.57
C SER A 296 25.66 5.70 1.70
N GLU A 297 24.90 5.70 0.60
CA GLU A 297 24.82 6.83 -0.33
C GLU A 297 23.89 7.94 0.16
N ASP A 298 22.96 7.62 1.06
CA ASP A 298 21.85 8.46 1.48
C ASP A 298 22.06 9.12 2.87
N GLY A 299 23.29 9.13 3.37
CA GLY A 299 23.60 9.72 4.69
C GLY A 299 23.26 8.82 5.86
N GLY A 300 23.10 7.52 5.64
CA GLY A 300 23.03 6.49 6.66
C GLY A 300 21.72 6.42 7.45
N ARG A 301 20.62 6.97 6.93
CA ARG A 301 19.32 6.92 7.60
C ARG A 301 18.19 6.68 6.61
N ALA A 302 17.22 5.87 7.01
CA ALA A 302 15.94 5.76 6.33
C ALA A 302 14.80 5.93 7.32
N ARG A 303 13.70 6.50 6.85
CA ARG A 303 12.50 6.71 7.63
C ARG A 303 11.29 6.28 6.80
N PHE A 304 10.41 5.49 7.41
CA PHE A 304 9.09 5.20 6.88
C PHE A 304 8.03 5.83 7.78
N ASP A 305 7.16 6.62 7.18
CA ASP A 305 5.97 7.15 7.80
C ASP A 305 4.78 6.32 7.31
N VAL A 306 4.25 5.45 8.16
CA VAL A 306 3.17 4.53 7.82
C VAL A 306 1.85 5.07 8.38
N LEU A 307 0.90 5.29 7.49
CA LEU A 307 -0.47 5.61 7.87
C LEU A 307 -1.33 4.35 7.82
N PRO A 308 -2.06 4.00 8.89
CA PRO A 308 -3.01 2.91 8.84
C PRO A 308 -4.03 3.12 7.71
N PHE A 309 -4.14 2.17 6.79
CA PHE A 309 -5.09 2.32 5.69
C PHE A 309 -6.55 2.39 6.18
N ALA A 310 -6.82 1.86 7.38
CA ALA A 310 -8.10 2.03 8.06
C ALA A 310 -8.48 3.51 8.28
N ASP A 311 -7.51 4.38 8.53
CA ASP A 311 -7.73 5.82 8.66
C ASP A 311 -8.08 6.46 7.31
N VAL A 312 -7.43 6.02 6.23
CA VAL A 312 -7.80 6.41 4.86
C VAL A 312 -9.24 6.00 4.57
N VAL A 313 -9.61 4.75 4.87
CA VAL A 313 -10.98 4.24 4.70
C VAL A 313 -11.98 5.08 5.49
N ARG A 314 -11.64 5.43 6.73
CA ARG A 314 -12.49 6.27 7.59
C ARG A 314 -12.69 7.67 7.01
N LEU A 315 -11.63 8.35 6.59
CA LEU A 315 -11.68 9.67 5.96
C LEU A 315 -12.51 9.65 4.67
N VAL A 316 -12.26 8.68 3.80
CA VAL A 316 -12.97 8.51 2.52
C VAL A 316 -14.46 8.26 2.76
N SER A 317 -14.80 7.42 3.72
CA SER A 317 -16.19 7.10 4.09
C SER A 317 -16.90 8.29 4.76
N ALA A 318 -16.20 9.06 5.59
CA ALA A 318 -16.74 10.25 6.22
C ALA A 318 -17.01 11.34 5.17
N SER A 319 -16.01 11.66 4.33
CA SER A 319 -16.11 12.70 3.31
C SER A 319 -17.18 12.43 2.24
N ALA A 320 -17.50 11.17 1.99
CA ALA A 320 -18.60 10.79 1.09
C ALA A 320 -19.97 11.29 1.58
N ARG A 321 -20.13 11.51 2.88
CA ARG A 321 -21.38 11.94 3.54
C ARG A 321 -21.42 13.43 3.84
N TRP A 322 -20.31 14.16 3.67
CA TRP A 322 -20.28 15.58 3.97
C TRP A 322 -21.23 16.39 3.09
N SER A 323 -21.93 17.33 3.69
CA SER A 323 -22.83 18.27 3.01
C SER A 323 -22.11 19.53 2.49
N ALA A 324 -20.77 19.54 2.45
CA ALA A 324 -19.98 20.66 2.00
C ALA A 324 -20.19 20.90 0.48
N ALA A 325 -20.85 22.00 0.15
CA ALA A 325 -21.27 22.31 -1.23
C ALA A 325 -20.09 22.48 -2.21
N ARG A 326 -18.90 22.84 -1.69
CA ARG A 326 -17.69 23.05 -2.50
C ARG A 326 -16.76 21.86 -2.58
N LEU A 327 -17.07 20.74 -1.91
CA LEU A 327 -16.32 19.51 -2.05
C LEU A 327 -16.64 18.86 -3.38
N ALA A 328 -15.71 18.92 -4.33
CA ALA A 328 -15.86 18.39 -5.69
C ALA A 328 -15.50 16.91 -5.80
N GLY A 329 -14.83 16.32 -4.79
CA GLY A 329 -14.43 14.91 -4.78
C GLY A 329 -13.12 14.69 -4.03
N ARG A 330 -12.46 13.58 -4.34
CA ARG A 330 -11.17 13.19 -3.75
C ARG A 330 -10.15 12.95 -4.85
N VAL A 331 -8.89 13.12 -4.52
CA VAL A 331 -7.75 12.80 -5.37
C VAL A 331 -6.83 11.88 -4.59
N PHE A 332 -6.61 10.69 -5.10
CA PHE A 332 -5.72 9.71 -4.45
C PHE A 332 -4.34 9.83 -5.08
N LEU A 333 -3.36 10.22 -4.28
CA LEU A 333 -1.98 10.31 -4.71
C LEU A 333 -1.35 8.93 -4.64
N VAL A 334 -0.81 8.48 -5.75
CA VAL A 334 -0.08 7.23 -5.91
C VAL A 334 1.18 7.48 -6.73
N ASP A 335 2.21 6.65 -6.60
CA ASP A 335 3.43 6.80 -7.40
C ASP A 335 3.17 6.39 -8.84
N GLY A 336 2.56 5.23 -9.05
CA GLY A 336 2.27 4.70 -10.37
C GLY A 336 1.13 3.68 -10.36
N VAL A 337 0.84 3.12 -11.51
CA VAL A 337 -0.14 2.05 -11.71
C VAL A 337 0.48 0.97 -12.61
N PRO A 338 0.21 -0.32 -12.41
CA PRO A 338 -0.63 -0.95 -11.39
C PRO A 338 0.05 -1.08 -10.02
N ARG A 339 1.35 -0.81 -9.92
CA ARG A 339 2.14 -0.84 -8.69
C ARG A 339 2.76 0.51 -8.44
N ASP A 340 2.84 0.90 -7.20
CA ASP A 340 3.53 2.12 -6.77
C ASP A 340 4.39 1.84 -5.53
N GLY A 341 5.13 2.83 -5.06
CA GLY A 341 6.01 2.73 -3.90
C GLY A 341 5.35 3.13 -2.59
N HIS A 342 4.03 3.17 -2.51
CA HIS A 342 3.31 3.44 -1.27
C HIS A 342 2.95 2.14 -0.54
N LEU A 343 3.03 2.16 0.79
CA LEU A 343 2.67 1.02 1.66
C LEU A 343 1.20 0.56 1.51
N ALA A 344 0.33 1.38 0.94
CA ALA A 344 -1.02 1.04 0.55
C ALA A 344 -1.41 1.87 -0.69
N GLY A 345 -0.78 1.57 -1.81
CA GLY A 345 -0.89 2.35 -3.03
C GLY A 345 -2.13 2.07 -3.89
N TYR A 346 -1.94 2.09 -5.20
CA TYR A 346 -3.02 1.89 -6.16
C TYR A 346 -3.88 0.63 -5.91
N PRO A 347 -3.32 -0.56 -5.60
CA PRO A 347 -4.13 -1.75 -5.32
C PRO A 347 -5.11 -1.57 -4.16
N ALA A 348 -4.69 -0.87 -3.10
CA ALA A 348 -5.53 -0.59 -1.93
C ALA A 348 -6.66 0.40 -2.25
N ILE A 349 -6.36 1.45 -3.01
CA ILE A 349 -7.37 2.41 -3.48
C ILE A 349 -8.39 1.73 -4.38
N ARG A 350 -7.94 0.87 -5.31
CA ARG A 350 -8.82 0.07 -6.15
C ARG A 350 -9.76 -0.81 -5.31
N ALA A 351 -9.22 -1.51 -4.33
CA ALA A 351 -10.02 -2.33 -3.43
C ALA A 351 -11.07 -1.50 -2.68
N LEU A 352 -10.67 -0.36 -2.10
CA LEU A 352 -11.56 0.55 -1.39
C LEU A 352 -12.71 1.06 -2.28
N LEU A 353 -12.38 1.60 -3.46
CA LEU A 353 -13.37 2.23 -4.33
C LEU A 353 -14.29 1.20 -5.02
N THR A 354 -13.84 -0.05 -5.17
CA THR A 354 -14.67 -1.14 -5.73
C THR A 354 -15.35 -2.00 -4.67
N GLY A 355 -15.20 -1.67 -3.38
CA GLY A 355 -15.80 -2.42 -2.28
C GLY A 355 -15.20 -3.82 -2.05
N LYS A 356 -13.98 -4.05 -2.53
CA LYS A 356 -13.24 -5.29 -2.29
C LYS A 356 -12.52 -5.25 -0.94
N PRO A 357 -12.15 -6.41 -0.38
CA PRO A 357 -11.28 -6.46 0.80
C PRO A 357 -9.97 -5.71 0.54
N TRP A 358 -9.56 -4.89 1.48
CA TRP A 358 -8.35 -4.06 1.38
C TRP A 358 -7.28 -4.44 2.41
N GLU A 359 -7.56 -5.35 3.33
CA GLU A 359 -6.60 -5.82 4.32
C GLU A 359 -5.59 -6.80 3.68
N PRO A 360 -4.38 -6.95 4.26
CA PRO A 360 -3.43 -7.96 3.81
C PRO A 360 -4.02 -9.36 4.02
N SER A 361 -3.58 -10.31 3.23
CA SER A 361 -3.99 -11.71 3.35
C SER A 361 -2.83 -12.61 2.93
N LEU A 362 -2.66 -13.77 3.58
CA LEU A 362 -1.65 -14.71 3.12
C LEU A 362 -2.28 -15.88 2.40
N LEU A 363 -1.65 -16.23 1.28
CA LEU A 363 -1.89 -17.46 0.52
C LEU A 363 -0.67 -18.35 0.67
N VAL A 364 -0.88 -19.62 1.02
CA VAL A 364 0.20 -20.58 1.15
C VAL A 364 -0.02 -21.73 0.17
N GLU A 365 0.98 -21.99 -0.66
CA GLU A 365 0.91 -22.99 -1.72
C GLU A 365 2.18 -23.83 -1.76
N PRO A 366 2.10 -25.13 -2.12
CA PRO A 366 3.29 -25.92 -2.42
C PRO A 366 4.03 -25.35 -3.64
N VAL A 367 5.36 -25.36 -3.59
CA VAL A 367 6.21 -25.01 -4.74
C VAL A 367 6.47 -26.28 -5.55
N GLU A 368 5.86 -26.36 -6.72
CA GLU A 368 6.04 -27.50 -7.62
C GLU A 368 7.47 -27.59 -8.16
N GLY A 369 7.97 -28.81 -8.28
CA GLY A 369 9.29 -29.09 -8.87
C GLY A 369 10.49 -28.69 -8.01
N LYS A 370 10.29 -28.08 -6.86
CA LYS A 370 11.33 -27.74 -5.89
C LYS A 370 11.29 -28.76 -4.76
N GLY A 371 12.36 -29.50 -4.60
CA GLY A 371 12.50 -30.54 -3.58
C GLY A 371 12.92 -31.89 -4.16
N ARG A 372 13.81 -32.57 -3.46
CA ARG A 372 14.32 -33.91 -3.82
C ARG A 372 14.03 -34.88 -2.67
N GLY A 373 13.61 -36.11 -2.99
CA GLY A 373 13.57 -37.17 -1.99
C GLY A 373 12.60 -36.97 -0.84
N GLY A 374 11.39 -36.38 -1.09
CA GLY A 374 10.37 -36.18 -0.07
C GLY A 374 10.48 -34.85 0.67
N GLU A 375 11.19 -33.90 0.10
CA GLU A 375 11.22 -32.50 0.56
C GLU A 375 10.02 -31.75 -0.01
N VAL A 376 9.46 -30.88 0.80
CA VAL A 376 8.38 -29.95 0.40
C VAL A 376 8.89 -28.53 0.57
N TRP A 377 8.52 -27.67 -0.36
CA TRP A 377 8.70 -26.24 -0.28
C TRP A 377 7.33 -25.57 -0.32
N LEU A 378 7.13 -24.56 0.49
CA LEU A 378 5.91 -23.76 0.48
C LEU A 378 6.25 -22.34 0.09
N ARG A 379 5.37 -21.73 -0.70
CA ARG A 379 5.38 -20.29 -0.99
C ARG A 379 4.28 -19.64 -0.18
N VAL A 380 4.65 -18.60 0.54
CA VAL A 380 3.75 -17.73 1.30
C VAL A 380 3.72 -16.40 0.60
N SER A 381 2.59 -16.01 0.07
CA SER A 381 2.43 -14.73 -0.64
C SER A 381 1.38 -13.85 0.04
N ASN A 382 1.55 -12.53 -0.07
CA ASN A 382 0.53 -11.56 0.30
C ASN A 382 -0.16 -11.01 -0.96
N PRO A 383 -1.23 -11.65 -1.47
CA PRO A 383 -2.02 -11.12 -2.58
C PRO A 383 -2.92 -9.96 -2.16
N GLY A 384 -2.99 -9.64 -0.86
CA GLY A 384 -3.76 -8.52 -0.35
C GLY A 384 -3.20 -7.18 -0.85
N PRO A 385 -4.05 -6.16 -0.96
CA PRO A 385 -3.68 -4.87 -1.53
C PRO A 385 -2.93 -3.96 -0.55
N THR A 386 -2.74 -4.38 0.69
CA THR A 386 -1.96 -3.66 1.72
C THR A 386 -0.92 -4.58 2.34
N SER A 387 0.10 -3.98 2.93
CA SER A 387 1.17 -4.68 3.66
C SER A 387 0.78 -4.91 5.12
N SER A 388 1.46 -5.84 5.79
CA SER A 388 1.40 -5.98 7.25
C SER A 388 2.10 -4.82 7.94
N GLU A 389 1.98 -4.76 9.27
CA GLU A 389 2.82 -3.90 10.11
C GLU A 389 4.22 -4.51 10.26
N LEU A 390 5.24 -3.68 10.41
CA LEU A 390 6.58 -4.15 10.78
C LEU A 390 6.57 -4.65 12.22
N SER A 391 6.74 -5.95 12.42
CA SER A 391 6.66 -6.57 13.75
C SER A 391 7.49 -7.85 13.83
N ARG A 392 8.46 -7.89 14.75
CA ARG A 392 9.33 -9.08 14.95
C ARG A 392 8.60 -10.36 15.36
N PHE A 393 7.42 -10.24 15.94
CA PHE A 393 6.69 -11.37 16.53
C PHE A 393 5.21 -11.41 16.13
N GLY A 394 4.71 -10.35 15.55
CA GLY A 394 3.29 -10.20 15.24
C GLY A 394 2.90 -10.82 13.91
N ASN A 395 3.87 -10.95 12.99
CA ASN A 395 3.65 -11.57 11.68
C ASN A 395 4.21 -12.99 11.71
N GLN A 396 3.32 -13.97 11.62
CA GLN A 396 3.71 -15.37 11.76
C GLN A 396 2.83 -16.29 10.91
N VAL A 397 3.46 -17.36 10.41
CA VAL A 397 2.79 -18.48 9.75
C VAL A 397 3.02 -19.72 10.60
N THR A 398 1.96 -20.41 10.96
CA THR A 398 2.02 -21.64 11.77
C THR A 398 1.70 -22.83 10.88
N ILE A 399 2.61 -23.79 10.83
CA ILE A 399 2.45 -25.07 10.16
C ILE A 399 2.25 -26.14 11.24
N ARG A 400 1.10 -26.78 11.27
CA ARG A 400 0.76 -27.86 12.20
C ARG A 400 0.64 -29.16 11.43
N LEU A 401 1.31 -30.21 11.89
CA LEU A 401 1.25 -31.56 11.32
C LEU A 401 0.30 -32.45 12.08
N GLU A 402 -0.48 -33.24 11.35
CA GLU A 402 -1.21 -34.39 11.87
C GLU A 402 -0.69 -35.68 11.22
N GLY A 403 -0.51 -36.72 12.00
CA GLY A 403 0.00 -38.00 11.52
C GLY A 403 1.48 -38.01 11.11
N GLY A 404 2.22 -36.96 11.49
CA GLY A 404 3.65 -36.84 11.19
C GLY A 404 4.39 -35.90 12.14
N VAL A 405 5.70 -35.86 11.99
CA VAL A 405 6.63 -34.98 12.74
C VAL A 405 7.62 -34.35 11.78
N PHE A 406 8.10 -33.16 12.10
CA PHE A 406 9.19 -32.52 11.37
C PHE A 406 10.50 -33.25 11.62
N THR A 407 11.22 -33.60 10.56
CA THR A 407 12.56 -34.21 10.64
C THR A 407 13.65 -33.23 10.18
N ALA A 408 13.30 -32.26 9.37
CA ALA A 408 14.13 -31.13 9.01
C ALA A 408 13.25 -29.95 8.55
N LEU A 409 13.76 -28.75 8.74
CA LEU A 409 13.13 -27.51 8.28
C LEU A 409 14.19 -26.46 7.98
N GLY A 410 14.15 -25.87 6.78
CA GLY A 410 14.85 -24.65 6.45
C GLY A 410 13.92 -23.45 6.60
N ALA A 411 14.39 -22.33 7.14
CA ALA A 411 13.60 -21.09 7.23
C ALA A 411 13.26 -20.52 5.83
N GLY A 412 14.14 -20.80 4.82
CA GLY A 412 14.01 -20.18 3.52
C GLY A 412 14.23 -18.68 3.60
N ASP A 413 13.26 -17.92 3.11
CA ASP A 413 13.28 -16.45 3.13
C ASP A 413 12.76 -15.85 4.46
N PHE A 414 12.22 -16.67 5.37
CA PHE A 414 11.74 -16.18 6.67
C PHE A 414 12.87 -15.84 7.63
N ASP A 415 12.69 -14.80 8.42
CA ASP A 415 13.68 -14.33 9.41
C ASP A 415 14.10 -15.41 10.40
N ARG A 416 13.14 -16.24 10.87
CA ARG A 416 13.37 -17.30 11.82
C ARG A 416 12.19 -18.25 11.91
N TYR A 417 12.43 -19.38 12.56
CA TYR A 417 11.39 -20.32 12.94
C TYR A 417 11.57 -20.84 14.37
N GLU A 418 10.47 -21.33 14.93
CA GLU A 418 10.41 -22.06 16.18
C GLU A 418 9.61 -23.34 15.99
N ILE A 419 10.03 -24.45 16.63
CA ILE A 419 9.33 -25.73 16.53
C ILE A 419 8.91 -26.24 17.90
N PHE A 420 7.71 -26.82 17.96
CA PHE A 420 7.05 -27.25 19.20
C PHE A 420 6.51 -28.65 19.08
N ALA A 421 6.42 -29.34 20.24
CA ALA A 421 5.88 -30.71 20.30
C ALA A 421 4.38 -30.75 19.97
N SER A 422 3.64 -29.72 20.35
CA SER A 422 2.19 -29.64 20.08
C SER A 422 1.69 -28.20 20.03
N ALA A 423 0.55 -27.98 19.39
CA ALA A 423 -0.12 -26.68 19.35
C ALA A 423 -0.71 -26.25 20.73
N ARG A 424 -0.82 -27.17 21.67
CA ARG A 424 -1.34 -26.89 23.03
C ARG A 424 -0.27 -26.33 23.95
N ASP A 425 0.99 -26.65 23.67
CA ASP A 425 2.13 -26.17 24.45
C ASP A 425 3.22 -25.67 23.48
N MET A 426 3.24 -24.35 23.29
CA MET A 426 4.21 -23.63 22.48
C MET A 426 5.14 -22.78 23.36
N THR A 427 5.35 -23.19 24.59
CA THR A 427 6.26 -22.50 25.52
C THR A 427 7.69 -23.02 25.46
N GLN A 428 7.88 -24.28 25.03
CA GLN A 428 9.20 -24.90 24.93
C GLN A 428 9.43 -25.48 23.53
N SER A 429 10.59 -25.18 22.97
CA SER A 429 11.02 -25.77 21.70
C SER A 429 11.17 -27.28 21.81
N ALA A 430 10.77 -28.00 20.78
CA ALA A 430 10.93 -29.44 20.65
C ALA A 430 12.05 -29.79 19.64
N PRO A 431 12.78 -30.90 19.82
CA PRO A 431 13.74 -31.36 18.82
C PRO A 431 13.03 -31.92 17.58
N PHE A 432 13.69 -31.88 16.44
CA PHE A 432 13.26 -32.63 15.26
C PHE A 432 13.01 -34.10 15.59
N GLY A 433 12.02 -34.71 14.93
CA GLY A 433 11.54 -36.05 15.25
C GLY A 433 10.48 -36.10 16.36
N ARG A 434 10.24 -34.99 17.09
CA ARG A 434 9.14 -34.85 18.06
C ARG A 434 8.27 -33.62 17.80
N ALA A 435 8.74 -32.69 17.01
CA ALA A 435 8.00 -31.47 16.68
C ALA A 435 6.85 -31.75 15.72
N THR A 436 5.66 -31.29 16.05
CA THR A 436 4.47 -31.34 15.19
C THR A 436 3.99 -29.95 14.79
N VAL A 437 4.52 -28.89 15.36
CA VAL A 437 4.20 -27.51 15.04
C VAL A 437 5.47 -26.74 14.71
N CYS A 438 5.42 -25.96 13.65
CA CYS A 438 6.39 -24.96 13.31
C CYS A 438 5.73 -23.61 13.24
N ARG A 439 6.36 -22.59 13.82
CA ARG A 439 5.99 -21.19 13.68
C ARG A 439 7.12 -20.47 12.95
N LEU A 440 6.80 -19.88 11.82
CA LEU A 440 7.68 -19.06 11.01
C LEU A 440 7.37 -17.60 11.31
N PHE A 441 8.39 -16.77 11.39
CA PHE A 441 8.25 -15.34 11.66
C PHE A 441 8.85 -14.56 10.52
N GLU A 442 8.12 -13.52 10.16
CA GLU A 442 8.52 -12.52 9.17
C GLU A 442 8.32 -11.13 9.77
N ASN A 443 9.30 -10.25 9.60
CA ASN A 443 9.18 -8.90 10.12
C ASN A 443 8.09 -8.10 9.39
N PHE A 444 7.93 -8.34 8.08
CA PHE A 444 7.05 -7.56 7.24
C PHE A 444 6.58 -8.38 6.02
N PHE A 445 5.29 -8.40 5.73
CA PHE A 445 4.74 -8.97 4.51
C PHE A 445 4.27 -7.84 3.59
N ALA A 446 5.08 -7.48 2.59
CA ALA A 446 4.70 -6.47 1.62
C ALA A 446 3.58 -6.93 0.69
N SER A 447 2.76 -5.98 0.22
CA SER A 447 1.70 -6.26 -0.74
C SER A 447 2.27 -6.78 -2.06
N GLY A 448 1.77 -7.90 -2.54
CA GLY A 448 2.17 -8.52 -3.79
C GLY A 448 3.50 -9.28 -3.77
N GLU A 449 4.14 -9.39 -2.61
CA GLU A 449 5.37 -10.15 -2.43
C GLU A 449 5.12 -11.60 -1.97
N SER A 450 6.15 -12.43 -2.07
CA SER A 450 6.09 -13.83 -1.65
C SER A 450 7.44 -14.30 -1.12
N ASN A 451 7.38 -15.08 -0.03
CA ASN A 451 8.51 -15.72 0.63
C ASN A 451 8.41 -17.24 0.49
N GLU A 452 9.51 -17.92 0.37
CA GLU A 452 9.53 -19.38 0.31
C GLU A 452 10.12 -19.95 1.60
N VAL A 453 9.54 -21.03 2.09
CA VAL A 453 10.03 -21.79 3.24
C VAL A 453 10.35 -23.22 2.82
N GLY A 454 11.48 -23.74 3.28
CA GLY A 454 11.92 -25.10 3.00
C GLY A 454 13.45 -25.22 2.89
N PRO A 455 13.97 -26.45 2.71
CA PRO A 455 13.21 -27.70 2.56
C PRO A 455 12.51 -28.10 3.87
N ILE A 456 11.28 -28.59 3.76
CA ILE A 456 10.52 -29.18 4.86
C ILE A 456 10.54 -30.69 4.67
N ARG A 457 11.03 -31.45 5.66
CA ARG A 457 10.97 -32.92 5.67
C ARG A 457 10.09 -33.40 6.82
N VAL A 458 9.19 -34.29 6.50
CA VAL A 458 8.22 -34.84 7.44
C VAL A 458 8.32 -36.37 7.43
N ALA A 459 8.26 -36.99 8.62
CA ALA A 459 8.13 -38.44 8.77
C ALA A 459 6.78 -38.77 9.42
N GLY A 460 6.16 -39.85 8.91
CA GLY A 460 4.88 -40.33 9.43
C GLY A 460 4.12 -41.15 8.41
N PRO A 461 3.14 -41.94 8.80
CA PRO A 461 2.44 -42.86 7.89
C PRO A 461 1.52 -42.13 6.89
N ARG A 462 0.96 -40.99 7.27
CA ARG A 462 0.07 -40.16 6.42
C ARG A 462 0.09 -38.72 6.93
N PRO A 463 1.21 -37.99 6.74
CA PRO A 463 1.31 -36.66 7.25
C PRO A 463 0.37 -35.70 6.50
N ARG A 464 -0.36 -34.87 7.25
CA ARG A 464 -1.15 -33.74 6.75
C ARG A 464 -0.62 -32.46 7.37
N ALA A 465 -0.56 -31.39 6.62
CA ALA A 465 -0.19 -30.08 7.11
C ALA A 465 -1.39 -29.14 7.14
N PHE A 466 -1.56 -28.45 8.24
CA PHE A 466 -2.55 -27.41 8.44
C PHE A 466 -1.80 -26.11 8.67
N ILE A 467 -2.17 -25.09 7.92
CA ILE A 467 -1.47 -23.81 7.95
C ILE A 467 -2.45 -22.72 8.35
N SER A 468 -2.05 -21.94 9.32
CA SER A 468 -2.73 -20.72 9.74
C SER A 468 -1.73 -19.57 9.80
N TYR A 469 -2.21 -18.33 9.83
CA TYR A 469 -1.35 -17.17 9.98
C TYR A 469 -1.94 -16.13 10.91
N GLN A 470 -1.06 -15.29 11.42
CA GLN A 470 -1.39 -14.10 12.18
C GLN A 470 -0.57 -12.93 11.63
N LEU A 471 -1.22 -11.81 11.37
CA LEU A 471 -0.57 -10.57 10.93
C LEU A 471 -0.91 -9.45 11.89
N THR A 472 0.05 -8.62 12.20
CA THR A 472 -0.18 -7.32 12.84
C THR A 472 -0.49 -6.30 11.76
N LEU A 473 -1.52 -5.50 11.98
CA LEU A 473 -1.92 -4.42 11.06
C LEU A 473 -1.38 -3.08 11.55
N PRO A 474 -1.19 -2.09 10.66
CA PRO A 474 -0.71 -0.76 11.03
C PRO A 474 -1.57 -0.01 12.05
N ASP A 475 -2.82 -0.40 12.25
CA ASP A 475 -3.71 0.12 13.29
C ASP A 475 -3.62 -0.65 14.62
N GLY A 476 -2.63 -1.53 14.77
CA GLY A 476 -2.39 -2.35 15.96
C GLY A 476 -3.32 -3.56 16.10
N ARG A 477 -4.28 -3.76 15.22
CA ARG A 477 -5.13 -4.97 15.24
C ARG A 477 -4.34 -6.18 14.78
N THR A 478 -4.80 -7.34 15.23
CA THR A 478 -4.32 -8.63 14.75
C THR A 478 -5.34 -9.24 13.78
N LEU A 479 -4.85 -9.59 12.59
CA LEU A 479 -5.60 -10.34 11.60
C LEU A 479 -5.16 -11.82 11.69
N THR A 480 -6.12 -12.73 11.82
CA THR A 480 -5.85 -14.16 11.85
C THR A 480 -6.50 -14.85 10.66
N GLY A 481 -5.71 -15.58 9.89
CA GLY A 481 -6.22 -16.42 8.81
C GLY A 481 -6.73 -17.77 9.32
N PRO A 482 -7.70 -18.36 8.62
CA PRO A 482 -8.21 -19.67 8.98
C PRO A 482 -7.16 -20.75 8.78
N GLU A 483 -7.27 -21.83 9.54
CA GLU A 483 -6.44 -23.01 9.32
C GLU A 483 -6.87 -23.70 8.01
N THR A 484 -5.92 -23.87 7.09
CA THR A 484 -6.13 -24.48 5.77
C THR A 484 -5.25 -25.72 5.61
N GLU A 485 -5.80 -26.82 5.12
CA GLU A 485 -5.03 -28.02 4.82
C GLU A 485 -4.24 -27.84 3.51
N VAL A 486 -2.94 -28.07 3.58
CA VAL A 486 -2.01 -28.03 2.43
C VAL A 486 -1.39 -29.40 2.23
N SER A 487 -1.42 -29.89 1.01
CA SER A 487 -0.80 -31.15 0.65
C SER A 487 0.71 -31.07 0.76
N ILE A 488 1.28 -31.88 1.63
CA ILE A 488 2.73 -32.08 1.79
C ILE A 488 3.15 -33.49 1.36
N ALA A 489 2.26 -34.23 0.71
CA ALA A 489 2.61 -35.54 0.17
C ALA A 489 3.59 -35.35 -1.01
N PRO A 490 4.67 -36.12 -1.07
CA PRO A 490 5.51 -36.14 -2.26
C PRO A 490 4.64 -36.52 -3.48
N PRO A 491 4.90 -35.94 -4.66
CA PRO A 491 4.17 -36.31 -5.86
C PRO A 491 4.24 -37.85 -6.04
N PRO A 492 3.14 -38.48 -6.42
CA PRO A 492 3.15 -39.91 -6.65
C PRO A 492 4.28 -40.27 -7.64
N PRO A 493 5.02 -41.36 -7.43
CA PRO A 493 6.07 -41.75 -8.35
C PRO A 493 5.46 -41.79 -9.75
N PRO A 494 6.22 -41.30 -10.77
CA PRO A 494 5.69 -41.24 -12.13
C PRO A 494 5.16 -42.62 -12.52
N THR A 495 3.88 -42.65 -12.88
CA THR A 495 3.22 -43.87 -13.33
C THR A 495 4.11 -44.48 -14.43
N PRO A 496 4.60 -45.71 -14.28
CA PRO A 496 5.46 -46.30 -15.28
C PRO A 496 4.75 -46.23 -16.62
N THR A 497 5.32 -45.46 -17.53
CA THR A 497 4.79 -45.31 -18.90
C THR A 497 4.56 -46.74 -19.46
N PRO A 498 3.35 -47.08 -19.93
CA PRO A 498 3.08 -48.38 -20.48
C PRO A 498 4.12 -48.65 -21.58
N ARG A 499 4.90 -49.69 -21.40
CA ARG A 499 5.91 -50.11 -22.41
C ARG A 499 5.18 -50.30 -23.73
N ALA A 500 5.62 -49.60 -24.75
CA ALA A 500 5.16 -49.84 -26.11
C ALA A 500 5.44 -51.30 -26.45
N LYS A 501 4.40 -52.03 -26.89
CA LYS A 501 4.55 -53.42 -27.33
C LYS A 501 5.63 -53.48 -28.41
N GLY A 502 6.80 -54.08 -28.11
CA GLY A 502 7.92 -54.23 -29.05
C GLY A 502 9.28 -53.75 -28.53
N GLN A 503 9.37 -53.14 -27.35
CA GLN A 503 10.71 -52.81 -26.81
C GLN A 503 11.42 -54.02 -26.18
N PRO A 504 12.70 -54.28 -26.53
CA PRO A 504 13.46 -55.39 -25.97
C PRO A 504 13.65 -55.24 -24.43
N PRO A 505 13.78 -56.33 -23.67
CA PRO A 505 13.96 -56.30 -22.23
C PRO A 505 15.25 -55.58 -21.83
N ILE A 506 15.17 -54.71 -20.82
CA ILE A 506 16.35 -54.04 -20.26
C ILE A 506 17.29 -55.08 -19.68
N PRO A 507 18.60 -55.09 -20.03
CA PRO A 507 19.54 -56.01 -19.46
C PRO A 507 19.62 -55.87 -17.94
N LYS A 508 19.52 -56.98 -17.21
CA LYS A 508 19.68 -56.96 -15.74
C LYS A 508 21.11 -56.47 -15.40
N PRO A 509 21.24 -55.57 -14.40
CA PRO A 509 22.55 -55.12 -13.96
C PRO A 509 23.38 -56.32 -13.50
N LYS A 510 24.59 -56.48 -14.04
CA LYS A 510 25.55 -57.49 -13.58
C LYS A 510 25.92 -57.18 -12.14
N LYS A 511 25.61 -58.11 -11.22
CA LYS A 511 26.14 -58.06 -9.86
C LYS A 511 27.67 -58.03 -9.94
N ARG A 512 28.27 -57.00 -9.44
CA ARG A 512 29.70 -56.95 -9.07
C ARG A 512 29.90 -57.52 -7.67
#